data_639dbd92d2a143d19ca76ee26078954d
#
_entry.id   639dbd92d2a143d19ca76ee26078954d
#
_cell.length_a   1.000
_cell.length_b   1.000
_cell.length_c   1.000
_cell.angle_alpha   90.00
_cell.angle_beta   90.00
_cell.angle_gamma   90.00
#
_symmetry.space_group_name_H-M   'P 1'
#
loop_
_entity.id
_entity.type
_entity.pdbx_description
1 polymer ?
#
loop_
_entity_poly.entity_id
_entity_poly.type
_entity_poly.pdbx_seq_one_letter_code
_entity_poly.pdbx_strand_id
1 'polypeptide(L)'
;MIDTASTTNFAEANIFGGNSIADDLMYYGTEGKFVNLSQMMDQGYLPNFQNYLDENPDVRRAITAYDGNIYHIPYIAELNNFARSFCARQSWVVMLLDVDDAAYDTDTELTCYYKGFYAGANARYGANGGSVSPMEGVTITKKTDQNIVELQNALSVKNGETLTRTFVQYIKDNYDYASPSELFLGEKAAYDIDELVALMRCIKANPGYLTDGRADTVWPMFTRQSSYREDLLRLSTYFDGVKAHSADSYTARWYIDADNNVQYTYSTEGMYNVLCYLSDMEAEGLIYSDCYDLTNKTNFRSTLWGTDSSDAPSFGFITFDWQASSTADSLNSDVVVILPPVAKVNGVWQYFIDNGRAIKPDGWAISAAGCTDEKTLRRACALFDYFFTEEGSTLQNYGLPMNLEENGSYQGPDGTSYPKFNQWMVDTCNAVAKGDLSTFLRDWMGSLIPIGYQKDIGFEYQYTSERGFEGWVLLQGSTTTFATYAGEGPKGDNPNYYKMIPPVFSLTLRQKETISETTAMDEDDVVEKMFNIVRYKTRNNPPQGITIPANYEEYLAQFEARNLADYVVAYQQAYAAMQAAN
;
A
#
# COMPACT_ATOMS: atom_id res chain seq x y z
N MET A 1 -18.73 -23.84 -7.45
CA MET A 1 -17.99 -23.03 -6.48
C MET A 1 -19.02 -22.53 -5.47
N ILE A 2 -18.87 -22.84 -4.22
CA ILE A 2 -19.83 -22.43 -3.17
C ILE A 2 -19.14 -21.35 -2.35
N ASP A 3 -19.80 -20.22 -2.17
CA ASP A 3 -19.36 -19.16 -1.29
C ASP A 3 -19.29 -19.69 0.15
N THR A 4 -18.16 -19.48 0.82
CA THR A 4 -17.93 -19.92 2.19
C THR A 4 -18.84 -19.27 3.24
N ALA A 5 -19.52 -18.17 2.91
CA ALA A 5 -20.54 -17.57 3.76
C ALA A 5 -21.72 -18.52 4.08
N SER A 6 -21.83 -19.65 3.38
CA SER A 6 -22.85 -20.67 3.59
C SER A 6 -22.31 -22.02 4.08
N THR A 7 -21.23 -22.05 4.82
CA THR A 7 -20.38 -23.21 5.16
C THR A 7 -20.99 -24.28 6.07
N THR A 8 -22.28 -24.44 6.15
CA THR A 8 -22.89 -25.46 6.99
C THR A 8 -22.81 -26.87 6.38
N ASN A 9 -22.44 -27.03 5.10
CA ASN A 9 -22.41 -28.34 4.45
C ASN A 9 -21.18 -28.56 3.55
N PHE A 10 -20.03 -28.84 4.15
CA PHE A 10 -18.78 -29.16 3.46
C PHE A 10 -18.83 -30.38 2.54
N ALA A 11 -19.89 -31.18 2.60
CA ALA A 11 -20.07 -32.38 1.74
C ALA A 11 -20.64 -32.03 0.35
N GLU A 12 -21.21 -30.84 0.15
CA GLU A 12 -21.86 -30.46 -1.11
C GLU A 12 -20.91 -30.05 -2.22
N ALA A 13 -19.63 -29.76 -1.89
CA ALA A 13 -18.61 -29.39 -2.87
C ALA A 13 -17.28 -30.07 -2.57
N ASN A 14 -16.51 -30.31 -3.63
CA ASN A 14 -15.17 -30.88 -3.50
C ASN A 14 -14.12 -29.81 -3.18
N ILE A 15 -14.34 -28.59 -3.65
CA ILE A 15 -13.41 -27.45 -3.51
C ILE A 15 -14.16 -26.24 -2.97
N PHE A 16 -13.59 -25.60 -1.98
CA PHE A 16 -14.04 -24.35 -1.38
C PHE A 16 -13.00 -23.28 -1.59
N GLY A 17 -13.43 -22.07 -1.84
CA GLY A 17 -12.52 -20.96 -1.99
C GLY A 17 -13.22 -19.63 -2.22
N GLY A 18 -12.47 -18.56 -2.06
CA GLY A 18 -12.97 -17.20 -2.26
C GLY A 18 -11.99 -16.14 -1.76
N ASN A 19 -12.50 -14.91 -1.73
CA ASN A 19 -11.75 -13.75 -1.27
C ASN A 19 -11.79 -13.65 0.26
N SER A 20 -10.67 -13.27 0.85
CA SER A 20 -10.54 -12.94 2.29
C SER A 20 -10.97 -14.07 3.25
N ILE A 21 -10.69 -15.33 2.87
CA ILE A 21 -11.10 -16.51 3.63
C ILE A 21 -9.95 -17.43 4.03
N ALA A 22 -8.70 -17.06 3.74
CA ALA A 22 -7.55 -17.94 3.97
C ALA A 22 -7.43 -18.37 5.45
N ASP A 23 -7.70 -17.47 6.38
CA ASP A 23 -7.69 -17.78 7.81
C ASP A 23 -8.83 -18.73 8.22
N ASP A 24 -10.01 -18.59 7.63
CA ASP A 24 -11.12 -19.52 7.82
C ASP A 24 -10.77 -20.92 7.27
N LEU A 25 -10.11 -20.97 6.09
CA LEU A 25 -9.68 -22.24 5.50
C LEU A 25 -8.63 -22.94 6.38
N MET A 26 -7.67 -22.20 6.92
CA MET A 26 -6.69 -22.74 7.87
C MET A 26 -7.38 -23.22 9.15
N TYR A 27 -8.25 -22.40 9.72
CA TYR A 27 -8.98 -22.76 10.92
C TYR A 27 -9.81 -24.03 10.74
N TYR A 28 -10.70 -24.09 9.74
CA TYR A 28 -11.51 -25.29 9.47
C TYR A 28 -10.66 -26.48 9.00
N GLY A 29 -9.49 -26.23 8.43
CA GLY A 29 -8.50 -27.26 8.11
C GLY A 29 -8.02 -27.98 9.36
N THR A 30 -7.63 -27.27 10.40
CA THR A 30 -7.21 -27.88 11.68
C THR A 30 -8.34 -28.62 12.39
N GLU A 31 -9.59 -28.28 12.11
CA GLU A 31 -10.80 -29.01 12.56
C GLU A 31 -11.13 -30.22 11.67
N GLY A 32 -10.30 -30.54 10.69
CA GLY A 32 -10.49 -31.70 9.80
C GLY A 32 -11.59 -31.53 8.74
N LYS A 33 -12.03 -30.28 8.46
CA LYS A 33 -13.03 -30.01 7.40
C LYS A 33 -12.40 -29.98 6.01
N PHE A 34 -11.11 -29.64 5.94
CA PHE A 34 -10.34 -29.61 4.71
C PHE A 34 -9.21 -30.63 4.73
N VAL A 35 -8.82 -31.07 3.54
CA VAL A 35 -7.74 -32.02 3.33
C VAL A 35 -6.42 -31.40 3.76
N ASN A 36 -5.61 -32.13 4.52
CA ASN A 36 -4.27 -31.73 4.87
C ASN A 36 -3.36 -31.83 3.64
N LEU A 37 -3.02 -30.66 3.04
CA LEU A 37 -2.19 -30.62 1.84
C LEU A 37 -0.74 -30.98 2.12
N SER A 38 -0.24 -30.79 3.37
CA SER A 38 1.09 -31.26 3.75
C SER A 38 1.19 -32.79 3.62
N GLN A 39 0.19 -33.51 4.09
CA GLN A 39 0.13 -34.96 3.90
C GLN A 39 -0.01 -35.36 2.43
N MET A 40 -0.69 -34.57 1.62
CA MET A 40 -0.81 -34.84 0.17
C MET A 40 0.50 -34.61 -0.56
N MET A 41 1.30 -33.63 -0.15
CA MET A 41 2.67 -33.42 -0.63
C MET A 41 3.57 -34.60 -0.27
N ASP A 42 3.54 -35.07 0.97
CA ASP A 42 4.29 -36.25 1.44
C ASP A 42 3.94 -37.51 0.66
N GLN A 43 2.70 -37.65 0.20
CA GLN A 43 2.23 -38.75 -0.64
C GLN A 43 2.53 -38.57 -2.13
N GLY A 44 3.12 -37.45 -2.52
CA GLY A 44 3.46 -37.13 -3.90
C GLY A 44 2.27 -36.76 -4.79
N TYR A 45 1.16 -36.24 -4.20
CA TYR A 45 -0.03 -35.86 -4.95
C TYR A 45 0.03 -34.39 -5.41
N LEU A 46 0.97 -33.59 -4.88
CA LEU A 46 1.14 -32.15 -5.13
C LEU A 46 2.62 -31.80 -5.37
N PRO A 47 3.31 -32.47 -6.34
CA PRO A 47 4.75 -32.28 -6.51
C PRO A 47 5.14 -30.89 -6.97
N ASN A 48 4.35 -30.24 -7.86
CA ASN A 48 4.65 -28.89 -8.36
C ASN A 48 4.40 -27.84 -7.27
N PHE A 49 3.31 -27.97 -6.52
CA PHE A 49 3.04 -27.08 -5.39
C PHE A 49 4.11 -27.21 -4.31
N GLN A 50 4.54 -28.44 -4.00
CA GLN A 50 5.62 -28.69 -3.05
C GLN A 50 6.92 -28.02 -3.51
N ASN A 51 7.33 -28.20 -4.76
CA ASN A 51 8.52 -27.57 -5.31
C ASN A 51 8.43 -26.04 -5.23
N TYR A 52 7.27 -25.49 -5.58
CA TYR A 52 7.04 -24.04 -5.46
C TYR A 52 7.24 -23.55 -4.02
N LEU A 53 6.69 -24.25 -3.04
CA LEU A 53 6.84 -23.88 -1.63
C LEU A 53 8.26 -24.08 -1.09
N ASP A 54 9.02 -25.05 -1.62
CA ASP A 54 10.41 -25.28 -1.25
C ASP A 54 11.32 -24.14 -1.79
N GLU A 55 11.01 -23.61 -2.97
CA GLU A 55 11.67 -22.46 -3.55
C GLU A 55 11.22 -21.12 -2.94
N ASN A 56 10.04 -21.09 -2.30
CA ASN A 56 9.42 -19.91 -1.73
C ASN A 56 9.02 -20.12 -0.25
N PRO A 57 10.00 -20.19 0.66
CA PRO A 57 9.75 -20.51 2.07
C PRO A 57 8.92 -19.43 2.80
N ASP A 58 8.94 -18.18 2.34
CA ASP A 58 8.08 -17.12 2.83
C ASP A 58 6.59 -17.39 2.57
N VAL A 59 6.25 -17.91 1.38
CA VAL A 59 4.88 -18.34 1.05
C VAL A 59 4.48 -19.52 1.92
N ARG A 60 5.36 -20.53 2.04
CA ARG A 60 5.10 -21.71 2.89
C ARG A 60 4.74 -21.29 4.30
N ARG A 61 5.55 -20.42 4.92
CA ARG A 61 5.30 -19.92 6.28
C ARG A 61 3.99 -19.16 6.39
N ALA A 62 3.69 -18.32 5.41
CA ALA A 62 2.50 -17.48 5.43
C ALA A 62 1.18 -18.27 5.36
N ILE A 63 1.20 -19.48 4.78
CA ILE A 63 0.01 -20.33 4.63
C ILE A 63 0.00 -21.53 5.56
N THR A 64 1.03 -21.70 6.40
CA THR A 64 1.10 -22.78 7.37
C THR A 64 0.21 -22.44 8.58
N ALA A 65 -0.74 -23.31 8.87
CA ALA A 65 -1.62 -23.17 10.02
C ALA A 65 -0.88 -23.42 11.34
N TYR A 66 -1.50 -23.07 12.46
CA TYR A 66 -0.89 -23.17 13.79
C TYR A 66 -0.52 -24.61 14.24
N ASP A 67 -1.03 -25.63 13.56
CA ASP A 67 -0.68 -27.04 13.77
C ASP A 67 0.49 -27.52 12.89
N GLY A 68 1.11 -26.60 12.15
CA GLY A 68 2.24 -26.87 11.26
C GLY A 68 1.84 -27.43 9.88
N ASN A 69 0.55 -27.54 9.57
CA ASN A 69 0.08 -28.08 8.30
C ASN A 69 -0.47 -26.99 7.37
N ILE A 70 -0.56 -27.33 6.09
CA ILE A 70 -1.14 -26.50 5.03
C ILE A 70 -2.47 -27.10 4.61
N TYR A 71 -3.50 -26.25 4.48
CA TYR A 71 -4.87 -26.66 4.17
C TYR A 71 -5.46 -25.99 2.93
N HIS A 72 -4.78 -24.98 2.37
CA HIS A 72 -5.24 -24.24 1.20
C HIS A 72 -4.09 -23.86 0.28
N ILE A 73 -4.41 -23.59 -0.97
CA ILE A 73 -3.50 -22.93 -1.90
C ILE A 73 -3.82 -21.43 -1.92
N PRO A 74 -2.80 -20.55 -1.88
CA PRO A 74 -2.98 -19.10 -1.78
C PRO A 74 -3.15 -18.44 -3.13
N TYR A 75 -3.57 -17.18 -3.10
CA TYR A 75 -3.36 -16.23 -4.18
C TYR A 75 -2.07 -15.44 -3.91
N ILE A 76 -1.11 -15.54 -4.80
CA ILE A 76 0.20 -14.91 -4.68
C ILE A 76 0.35 -13.88 -5.78
N ALA A 77 0.68 -12.64 -5.42
CA ALA A 77 1.02 -11.61 -6.38
C ALA A 77 2.54 -11.41 -6.40
N GLU A 78 3.17 -11.84 -7.49
CA GLU A 78 4.63 -11.84 -7.67
C GLU A 78 5.23 -10.46 -7.98
N LEU A 79 4.53 -9.40 -7.72
CA LEU A 79 4.90 -8.06 -8.14
C LEU A 79 5.83 -7.34 -7.18
N ASN A 80 6.47 -8.02 -6.25
CA ASN A 80 7.32 -7.39 -5.24
C ASN A 80 6.66 -6.13 -4.61
N ASN A 81 5.34 -6.11 -4.52
CA ASN A 81 4.48 -5.09 -3.96
C ASN A 81 4.67 -3.65 -4.41
N PHE A 82 5.42 -3.39 -5.45
CA PHE A 82 5.45 -2.05 -6.06
C PHE A 82 4.20 -1.74 -6.88
N ALA A 83 3.23 -2.63 -6.88
CA ALA A 83 1.95 -2.42 -7.54
C ALA A 83 1.20 -1.19 -7.01
N ARG A 84 1.39 -0.83 -5.73
CA ARG A 84 0.84 0.37 -5.10
C ARG A 84 1.96 1.30 -4.65
N SER A 85 1.84 2.56 -5.01
CA SER A 85 2.87 3.57 -4.75
C SER A 85 2.28 4.97 -4.68
N PHE A 86 3.09 5.95 -4.36
CA PHE A 86 2.72 7.34 -4.54
C PHE A 86 2.70 7.67 -6.03
N CYS A 87 1.53 8.08 -6.49
CA CYS A 87 1.29 8.58 -7.84
C CYS A 87 1.02 10.07 -7.76
N ALA A 88 1.72 10.86 -8.55
CA ALA A 88 1.63 12.32 -8.49
C ALA A 88 1.57 12.93 -9.89
N ARG A 89 0.98 14.10 -9.98
CA ARG A 89 0.91 14.90 -11.18
C ARG A 89 2.24 15.62 -11.43
N GLN A 90 2.99 15.11 -12.40
CA GLN A 90 4.34 15.61 -12.72
C GLN A 90 4.35 17.06 -13.16
N SER A 91 3.44 17.47 -14.05
CA SER A 91 3.42 18.82 -14.60
C SER A 91 3.25 19.89 -13.53
N TRP A 92 2.47 19.62 -12.48
CA TRP A 92 2.28 20.60 -11.40
C TRP A 92 3.56 20.84 -10.61
N VAL A 93 4.38 19.81 -10.40
CA VAL A 93 5.70 19.97 -9.75
C VAL A 93 6.61 20.84 -10.62
N VAL A 94 6.68 20.55 -11.92
CA VAL A 94 7.50 21.32 -12.88
C VAL A 94 7.00 22.76 -13.02
N MET A 95 5.68 22.97 -13.15
CA MET A 95 5.08 24.31 -13.26
C MET A 95 5.39 25.18 -12.03
N LEU A 96 5.35 24.59 -10.83
CA LEU A 96 5.62 25.34 -9.60
C LEU A 96 7.10 25.59 -9.38
N LEU A 97 7.97 24.63 -9.69
CA LEU A 97 9.34 24.68 -9.21
C LEU A 97 10.37 25.10 -10.27
N ASP A 98 10.10 24.86 -11.56
CA ASP A 98 11.08 25.06 -12.63
C ASP A 98 10.78 26.25 -13.56
N VAL A 99 9.63 26.91 -13.40
CA VAL A 99 9.25 28.06 -14.25
C VAL A 99 9.64 29.36 -13.57
N ASP A 100 10.64 30.03 -14.09
CA ASP A 100 11.18 31.28 -13.47
C ASP A 100 10.17 32.44 -13.43
N ASP A 101 9.42 32.68 -14.51
CA ASP A 101 8.45 33.77 -14.64
C ASP A 101 6.99 33.29 -14.43
N ALA A 102 6.79 32.29 -13.59
CA ALA A 102 5.45 31.75 -13.31
C ALA A 102 4.52 32.80 -12.71
N ALA A 103 3.30 32.89 -13.27
CA ALA A 103 2.25 33.78 -12.79
C ALA A 103 1.45 33.11 -11.66
N TYR A 104 2.08 32.91 -10.52
CA TYR A 104 1.44 32.28 -9.36
C TYR A 104 0.24 33.08 -8.85
N ASP A 105 -0.70 32.38 -8.23
CA ASP A 105 -1.88 32.98 -7.63
C ASP A 105 -1.50 33.86 -6.43
N THR A 106 -2.07 35.07 -6.38
CA THR A 106 -1.84 36.01 -5.28
C THR A 106 -3.04 36.19 -4.38
N ASP A 107 -4.21 35.73 -4.80
CA ASP A 107 -5.49 35.94 -4.12
C ASP A 107 -5.87 34.83 -3.16
N THR A 108 -5.23 33.62 -3.27
CA THR A 108 -5.47 32.48 -2.39
C THR A 108 -4.48 32.50 -1.24
N GLU A 109 -4.93 32.90 -0.04
CA GLU A 109 -4.09 32.93 1.16
C GLU A 109 -4.39 31.74 2.08
N LEU A 110 -3.36 31.02 2.53
CA LEU A 110 -3.47 29.87 3.42
C LEU A 110 -3.26 30.25 4.88
N THR A 111 -4.00 29.56 5.75
CA THR A 111 -3.71 29.53 7.19
C THR A 111 -2.91 28.27 7.49
N CYS A 112 -1.66 28.43 7.95
CA CYS A 112 -0.75 27.33 8.22
C CYS A 112 -0.80 26.92 9.69
N TYR A 113 -1.18 25.68 9.96
CA TYR A 113 -1.26 25.09 11.30
C TYR A 113 -0.08 24.17 11.58
N TYR A 114 0.34 23.37 10.61
CA TYR A 114 1.45 22.43 10.72
C TYR A 114 2.76 23.17 10.95
N LYS A 115 3.55 22.72 11.96
CA LYS A 115 4.76 23.45 12.39
C LYS A 115 6.06 22.87 11.84
N GLY A 116 5.99 21.73 11.18
CA GLY A 116 7.14 20.98 10.72
C GLY A 116 7.52 19.87 11.72
N PHE A 117 7.71 18.67 11.20
CA PHE A 117 8.17 17.55 12.00
C PHE A 117 9.67 17.64 12.29
N TYR A 118 10.48 17.97 11.27
CA TYR A 118 11.91 18.17 11.37
C TYR A 118 12.30 19.64 11.67
N ALA A 119 11.45 20.34 12.41
CA ALA A 119 11.67 21.73 12.80
C ALA A 119 12.35 21.82 14.19
N GLY A 120 13.05 22.91 14.42
CA GLY A 120 13.64 23.23 15.74
C GLY A 120 14.55 22.12 16.27
N ALA A 121 14.24 21.59 17.45
CA ALA A 121 15.05 20.56 18.11
C ALA A 121 15.03 19.18 17.41
N ASN A 122 14.08 18.95 16.52
CA ASN A 122 13.97 17.71 15.74
C ASN A 122 14.52 17.84 14.31
N ALA A 123 15.46 18.74 14.11
CA ALA A 123 16.06 19.02 12.82
C ALA A 123 16.59 17.75 12.13
N ARG A 124 16.38 17.64 10.83
CA ARG A 124 16.68 16.45 10.02
C ARG A 124 18.14 16.03 10.07
N TYR A 125 19.01 17.01 9.94
CA TYR A 125 20.46 16.82 10.02
C TYR A 125 21.04 17.77 11.08
N GLY A 126 22.30 17.74 11.35
CA GLY A 126 22.96 18.76 12.17
C GLY A 126 23.19 20.06 11.37
N ALA A 127 23.71 21.10 12.05
CA ALA A 127 23.91 22.43 11.48
C ALA A 127 24.69 22.46 10.14
N ASN A 128 25.44 21.39 9.83
CA ASN A 128 26.22 21.26 8.59
C ASN A 128 25.49 20.48 7.49
N GLY A 129 24.20 20.23 7.66
CA GLY A 129 23.43 19.41 6.72
C GLY A 129 23.76 17.92 6.79
N GLY A 130 23.41 17.17 5.75
CA GLY A 130 23.59 15.72 5.67
C GLY A 130 23.22 15.15 4.32
N SER A 131 23.43 13.86 4.14
CA SER A 131 23.22 13.18 2.86
C SER A 131 22.33 11.96 2.98
N VAL A 132 21.66 11.65 1.88
CA VAL A 132 20.91 10.42 1.66
C VAL A 132 21.27 9.86 0.29
N SER A 133 21.27 8.55 0.16
CA SER A 133 21.53 7.86 -1.12
C SER A 133 20.24 7.20 -1.60
N PRO A 134 19.48 7.86 -2.49
CA PRO A 134 18.21 7.33 -2.99
C PRO A 134 18.36 6.10 -3.87
N MET A 135 19.45 6.04 -4.62
CA MET A 135 19.80 4.97 -5.54
C MET A 135 21.27 4.59 -5.37
N GLU A 136 21.65 3.42 -5.87
CA GLU A 136 23.06 3.03 -5.92
C GLU A 136 23.86 4.04 -6.75
N GLY A 137 24.95 4.55 -6.18
CA GLY A 137 25.81 5.55 -6.84
C GLY A 137 25.27 6.97 -6.86
N VAL A 138 24.08 7.23 -6.34
CA VAL A 138 23.48 8.57 -6.24
C VAL A 138 23.52 9.01 -4.77
N THR A 139 24.10 10.17 -4.51
CA THR A 139 24.09 10.79 -3.17
C THR A 139 23.58 12.22 -3.26
N ILE A 140 22.57 12.52 -2.52
CA ILE A 140 21.97 13.86 -2.41
C ILE A 140 22.31 14.47 -1.06
N THR A 141 22.90 15.64 -1.10
CA THR A 141 23.30 16.39 0.10
C THR A 141 22.40 17.59 0.29
N LYS A 142 21.78 17.68 1.45
CA LYS A 142 21.17 18.90 1.96
C LYS A 142 22.23 19.70 2.70
N LYS A 143 22.52 20.90 2.24
CA LYS A 143 23.68 21.73 2.68
C LYS A 143 23.50 22.32 4.08
N THR A 144 22.27 22.58 4.47
CA THR A 144 21.94 23.19 5.77
C THR A 144 20.79 22.44 6.44
N ASP A 145 20.57 22.74 7.70
CA ASP A 145 19.46 22.20 8.49
C ASP A 145 18.20 23.08 8.46
N GLN A 146 18.12 23.98 7.50
CA GLN A 146 16.98 24.87 7.33
C GLN A 146 15.71 24.06 7.04
N ASN A 147 14.62 24.42 7.67
CA ASN A 147 13.33 23.78 7.48
C ASN A 147 12.39 24.67 6.66
N ILE A 148 11.88 24.13 5.56
CA ILE A 148 11.01 24.90 4.65
C ILE A 148 9.66 25.25 5.28
N VAL A 149 9.11 24.39 6.13
CA VAL A 149 7.83 24.66 6.80
C VAL A 149 7.98 25.85 7.76
N GLU A 150 9.10 25.93 8.49
CA GLU A 150 9.40 27.10 9.33
C GLU A 150 9.50 28.38 8.50
N LEU A 151 10.15 28.34 7.34
CA LEU A 151 10.26 29.50 6.44
C LEU A 151 8.88 29.92 5.93
N GLN A 152 8.06 29.00 5.46
CA GLN A 152 6.69 29.29 5.01
C GLN A 152 5.82 29.83 6.15
N ASN A 153 5.96 29.27 7.37
CA ASN A 153 5.23 29.75 8.54
C ASN A 153 5.61 31.19 8.93
N ALA A 154 6.85 31.59 8.69
CA ALA A 154 7.37 32.94 9.00
C ALA A 154 6.91 34.04 8.01
N LEU A 155 6.37 33.66 6.85
CA LEU A 155 5.87 34.61 5.87
C LEU A 155 4.71 35.46 6.45
N SER A 156 4.71 36.75 6.16
CA SER A 156 3.61 37.65 6.53
C SER A 156 2.37 37.45 5.66
N VAL A 157 2.58 37.10 4.39
CA VAL A 157 1.53 36.74 3.41
C VAL A 157 1.83 35.33 2.94
N LYS A 158 0.84 34.45 2.92
CA LYS A 158 0.98 33.02 2.60
C LYS A 158 0.11 32.66 1.40
N ASN A 159 0.34 33.35 0.28
CA ASN A 159 -0.33 33.07 -0.98
C ASN A 159 0.51 32.20 -1.91
N GLY A 160 -0.03 31.85 -3.07
CA GLY A 160 0.63 30.99 -4.05
C GLY A 160 2.02 31.49 -4.43
N GLU A 161 2.15 32.80 -4.70
CA GLU A 161 3.42 33.37 -5.09
C GLU A 161 4.47 33.32 -3.97
N THR A 162 4.15 33.78 -2.77
CA THR A 162 5.12 33.89 -1.67
C THR A 162 5.56 32.52 -1.17
N LEU A 163 4.62 31.56 -1.02
CA LEU A 163 4.92 30.19 -0.62
C LEU A 163 5.81 29.48 -1.63
N THR A 164 5.50 29.62 -2.93
CA THR A 164 6.23 28.90 -3.99
C THR A 164 7.62 29.49 -4.21
N ARG A 165 7.74 30.82 -4.29
CA ARG A 165 9.06 31.45 -4.45
C ARG A 165 9.98 31.17 -3.26
N THR A 166 9.45 31.16 -2.04
CA THR A 166 10.20 30.76 -0.85
C THR A 166 10.68 29.31 -0.96
N PHE A 167 9.84 28.41 -1.47
CA PHE A 167 10.20 27.01 -1.63
C PHE A 167 11.26 26.81 -2.72
N VAL A 168 11.11 27.42 -3.87
CA VAL A 168 12.11 27.38 -4.95
C VAL A 168 13.47 27.90 -4.47
N GLN A 169 13.47 29.03 -3.74
CA GLN A 169 14.72 29.57 -3.19
C GLN A 169 15.33 28.62 -2.16
N TYR A 170 14.52 28.05 -1.27
CA TYR A 170 14.98 27.04 -0.32
C TYR A 170 15.66 25.84 -1.01
N ILE A 171 15.07 25.31 -2.10
CA ILE A 171 15.67 24.20 -2.83
C ILE A 171 17.02 24.59 -3.43
N LYS A 172 17.09 25.75 -4.09
CA LYS A 172 18.32 26.30 -4.69
C LYS A 172 19.44 26.51 -3.65
N ASP A 173 19.09 26.93 -2.44
CA ASP A 173 20.04 27.20 -1.37
C ASP A 173 20.55 25.90 -0.69
N ASN A 174 19.70 24.88 -0.63
CA ASN A 174 19.97 23.69 0.17
C ASN A 174 20.44 22.48 -0.66
N TYR A 175 20.19 22.43 -1.95
CA TYR A 175 20.50 21.28 -2.81
C TYR A 175 21.27 21.68 -4.08
N ASP A 176 21.95 20.72 -4.69
CA ASP A 176 22.68 20.89 -5.96
C ASP A 176 21.94 20.20 -7.12
N TYR A 177 20.61 20.39 -7.19
CA TYR A 177 19.82 19.90 -8.31
C TYR A 177 20.00 20.78 -9.56
N ALA A 178 19.92 20.17 -10.75
CA ALA A 178 19.87 20.92 -12.01
C ALA A 178 18.56 21.68 -12.15
N SER A 179 17.45 21.07 -11.71
CA SER A 179 16.11 21.67 -11.62
C SER A 179 15.53 21.42 -10.23
N PRO A 180 14.86 22.41 -9.62
CA PRO A 180 14.24 22.24 -8.31
C PRO A 180 13.23 21.09 -8.22
N SER A 181 12.55 20.74 -9.32
CA SER A 181 11.62 19.61 -9.38
C SER A 181 12.28 18.25 -9.13
N GLU A 182 13.61 18.12 -9.36
CA GLU A 182 14.37 16.89 -9.08
C GLU A 182 14.32 16.50 -7.59
N LEU A 183 13.98 17.42 -6.69
CA LEU A 183 13.77 17.09 -5.28
C LEU A 183 12.64 16.05 -5.11
N PHE A 184 11.66 16.03 -6.01
CA PHE A 184 10.48 15.16 -5.97
C PHE A 184 10.42 14.13 -7.09
N LEU A 185 11.02 14.40 -8.22
CA LEU A 185 10.87 13.62 -9.44
C LEU A 185 12.15 12.85 -9.80
N GLY A 186 11.96 11.60 -10.20
CA GLY A 186 13.05 10.76 -10.71
C GLY A 186 13.96 10.18 -9.63
N GLU A 187 15.10 9.68 -10.06
CA GLU A 187 16.06 8.89 -9.26
C GLU A 187 16.76 9.69 -8.15
N LYS A 188 16.77 11.00 -8.25
CA LYS A 188 17.42 11.88 -7.27
C LYS A 188 16.45 12.43 -6.23
N ALA A 189 15.20 12.04 -6.28
CA ALA A 189 14.22 12.52 -5.30
C ALA A 189 14.68 12.18 -3.88
N ALA A 190 14.70 13.18 -2.98
CA ALA A 190 15.22 13.01 -1.63
C ALA A 190 14.48 13.90 -0.61
N TYR A 191 13.24 14.24 -0.90
CA TYR A 191 12.40 15.08 -0.04
C TYR A 191 11.96 14.34 1.22
N ASP A 192 11.80 15.07 2.30
CA ASP A 192 11.19 14.59 3.54
C ASP A 192 9.70 14.98 3.65
N ILE A 193 9.05 14.61 4.75
CA ILE A 193 7.63 14.91 4.96
C ILE A 193 7.36 16.43 5.04
N ASP A 194 8.28 17.22 5.57
CA ASP A 194 8.11 18.69 5.66
C ASP A 194 8.21 19.34 4.28
N GLU A 195 9.12 18.86 3.44
CA GLU A 195 9.24 19.28 2.04
C GLU A 195 8.00 18.88 1.23
N LEU A 196 7.41 17.69 1.50
CA LEU A 196 6.14 17.30 0.89
C LEU A 196 4.99 18.24 1.32
N VAL A 197 4.87 18.53 2.60
CA VAL A 197 3.84 19.47 3.11
C VAL A 197 4.03 20.85 2.50
N ALA A 198 5.27 21.33 2.38
CA ALA A 198 5.57 22.61 1.75
C ALA A 198 5.14 22.65 0.28
N LEU A 199 5.38 21.59 -0.48
CA LEU A 199 4.89 21.45 -1.86
C LEU A 199 3.35 21.41 -1.90
N MET A 200 2.72 20.66 -1.01
CA MET A 200 1.25 20.62 -0.93
C MET A 200 0.64 22.00 -0.66
N ARG A 201 1.30 22.83 0.18
CA ARG A 201 0.89 24.23 0.40
C ARG A 201 1.01 25.06 -0.86
N CYS A 202 2.11 24.93 -1.60
CA CYS A 202 2.28 25.61 -2.89
C CYS A 202 1.17 25.21 -3.87
N ILE A 203 0.83 23.93 -3.94
CA ILE A 203 -0.25 23.43 -4.79
C ILE A 203 -1.60 24.00 -4.35
N LYS A 204 -1.92 23.90 -3.05
CA LYS A 204 -3.19 24.40 -2.50
C LYS A 204 -3.42 25.88 -2.74
N ALA A 205 -2.34 26.65 -2.75
CA ALA A 205 -2.40 28.12 -2.92
C ALA A 205 -2.34 28.57 -4.39
N ASN A 206 -2.19 27.66 -5.37
CA ASN A 206 -2.09 27.99 -6.80
C ASN A 206 -3.14 27.27 -7.66
N PRO A 207 -4.42 27.20 -7.28
CA PRO A 207 -5.43 26.49 -8.07
C PRO A 207 -5.62 27.10 -9.47
N GLY A 208 -5.65 28.44 -9.57
CA GLY A 208 -5.81 29.15 -10.84
C GLY A 208 -4.66 28.88 -11.80
N TYR A 209 -3.42 29.03 -11.33
CA TYR A 209 -2.23 28.78 -12.12
C TYR A 209 -2.11 27.33 -12.59
N LEU A 210 -2.32 26.37 -11.69
CA LEU A 210 -2.17 24.93 -11.99
C LEU A 210 -3.25 24.38 -12.91
N THR A 211 -4.44 24.99 -12.92
CA THR A 211 -5.59 24.51 -13.70
C THR A 211 -5.95 25.45 -14.86
N ASP A 212 -5.14 26.45 -15.15
CA ASP A 212 -5.43 27.48 -16.16
C ASP A 212 -6.80 28.15 -15.92
N GLY A 213 -7.07 28.49 -14.65
CA GLY A 213 -8.31 29.14 -14.21
C GLY A 213 -9.56 28.25 -14.25
N ARG A 214 -9.42 26.95 -14.46
CA ARG A 214 -10.57 26.02 -14.55
C ARG A 214 -11.10 25.55 -13.20
N ALA A 215 -10.35 25.75 -12.12
CA ALA A 215 -10.77 25.38 -10.77
C ALA A 215 -10.40 26.46 -9.75
N ASP A 216 -11.32 26.73 -8.82
CA ASP A 216 -11.10 27.65 -7.69
C ASP A 216 -10.37 26.96 -6.52
N THR A 217 -10.28 25.64 -6.53
CA THR A 217 -9.59 24.87 -5.51
C THR A 217 -9.05 23.55 -6.06
N VAL A 218 -7.92 23.11 -5.50
CA VAL A 218 -7.28 21.83 -5.76
C VAL A 218 -7.01 21.12 -4.44
N TRP A 219 -6.86 19.79 -4.51
CA TRP A 219 -6.62 18.96 -3.34
C TRP A 219 -5.25 18.30 -3.43
N PRO A 220 -4.27 18.73 -2.62
CA PRO A 220 -2.92 18.19 -2.67
C PRO A 220 -2.87 16.70 -2.38
N MET A 221 -3.45 16.24 -1.27
CA MET A 221 -3.47 14.83 -0.89
C MET A 221 -4.85 14.21 -1.05
N PHE A 222 -4.89 13.08 -1.74
CA PHE A 222 -6.09 12.33 -2.02
C PHE A 222 -5.99 10.91 -1.49
N THR A 223 -7.08 10.37 -0.97
CA THR A 223 -7.22 8.93 -0.72
C THR A 223 -8.55 8.45 -1.27
N ARG A 224 -8.64 7.16 -1.56
CA ARG A 224 -9.92 6.55 -1.90
C ARG A 224 -10.83 6.55 -0.67
N GLN A 225 -12.11 6.72 -0.92
CA GLN A 225 -13.14 6.65 0.12
C GLN A 225 -13.32 5.22 0.63
N SER A 226 -14.20 5.03 1.62
CA SER A 226 -14.50 3.75 2.22
C SER A 226 -13.29 3.17 2.99
N SER A 227 -13.08 1.88 2.96
CA SER A 227 -11.99 1.19 3.64
C SER A 227 -10.59 1.64 3.19
N TYR A 228 -10.46 2.20 1.98
CA TYR A 228 -9.20 2.73 1.46
C TYR A 228 -8.78 4.08 2.05
N ARG A 229 -9.64 4.75 2.83
CA ARG A 229 -9.28 5.98 3.55
C ARG A 229 -8.07 5.80 4.48
N GLU A 230 -7.85 4.58 4.97
CA GLU A 230 -6.68 4.24 5.78
C GLU A 230 -5.34 4.42 5.04
N ASP A 231 -5.33 4.53 3.71
CA ASP A 231 -4.13 4.86 2.95
C ASP A 231 -3.52 6.22 3.37
N LEU A 232 -4.32 7.12 3.93
CA LEU A 232 -3.80 8.36 4.53
C LEU A 232 -2.83 8.08 5.68
N LEU A 233 -3.06 7.03 6.45
CA LEU A 233 -2.22 6.65 7.59
C LEU A 233 -0.85 6.11 7.15
N ARG A 234 -0.64 5.80 5.86
CA ARG A 234 0.68 5.43 5.33
C ARG A 234 1.70 6.54 5.47
N LEU A 235 1.24 7.79 5.50
CA LEU A 235 2.12 8.93 5.77
C LEU A 235 2.81 8.82 7.14
N SER A 236 2.24 8.05 8.08
CA SER A 236 2.82 7.85 9.41
C SER A 236 4.26 7.35 9.39
N THR A 237 4.59 6.51 8.41
CA THR A 237 5.94 5.95 8.25
C THR A 237 7.00 7.03 8.05
N TYR A 238 6.62 8.15 7.44
CA TYR A 238 7.54 9.26 7.13
C TYR A 238 7.71 10.25 8.29
N PHE A 239 7.05 9.99 9.42
CA PHE A 239 7.28 10.65 10.70
C PHE A 239 8.14 9.75 11.60
N ASP A 240 9.42 9.62 11.25
CA ASP A 240 10.43 8.78 11.92
C ASP A 240 10.07 7.29 12.03
N GLY A 241 9.47 6.78 10.99
CA GLY A 241 9.24 5.34 10.85
C GLY A 241 8.18 4.80 11.80
N VAL A 242 7.16 5.60 12.12
CA VAL A 242 5.97 5.07 12.79
C VAL A 242 5.39 3.95 11.95
N LYS A 243 5.44 2.73 12.48
CA LYS A 243 5.16 1.52 11.73
C LYS A 243 3.66 1.35 11.55
N ALA A 244 3.15 1.79 10.42
CA ALA A 244 1.77 1.58 10.03
C ALA A 244 1.73 1.33 8.54
N HIS A 245 0.94 0.42 8.10
CA HIS A 245 0.63 0.19 6.70
C HIS A 245 1.78 -0.01 5.73
N SER A 246 2.11 -1.22 5.51
CA SER A 246 2.91 -1.60 4.37
C SER A 246 2.09 -2.25 3.27
N ALA A 247 1.02 -2.93 3.56
CA ALA A 247 0.29 -3.74 2.59
C ALA A 247 -1.23 -3.53 2.64
N ASP A 248 -1.95 -4.10 1.68
CA ASP A 248 -3.41 -4.12 1.56
C ASP A 248 -4.09 -5.05 2.58
N SER A 249 -3.56 -5.14 3.79
CA SER A 249 -3.98 -6.15 4.76
C SER A 249 -4.22 -5.52 6.13
N TYR A 250 -5.19 -6.06 6.86
CA TYR A 250 -5.41 -5.73 8.26
C TYR A 250 -4.16 -5.96 9.13
N THR A 251 -3.24 -6.82 8.70
CA THR A 251 -1.97 -7.08 9.38
C THR A 251 -1.03 -5.88 9.36
N ALA A 252 -1.26 -4.90 8.50
CA ALA A 252 -0.53 -3.64 8.50
C ALA A 252 -0.70 -2.80 9.78
N ARG A 253 -1.67 -3.14 10.61
CA ARG A 253 -1.90 -2.52 11.94
C ARG A 253 -1.01 -3.11 13.03
N TRP A 254 -0.26 -4.16 12.71
CA TRP A 254 0.58 -4.90 13.61
C TRP A 254 2.03 -4.92 13.14
N TYR A 255 2.96 -4.88 14.07
CA TYR A 255 4.37 -5.16 13.79
C TYR A 255 4.98 -5.97 14.94
N ILE A 256 6.17 -6.50 14.68
CA ILE A 256 6.93 -7.26 15.66
C ILE A 256 8.16 -6.45 16.01
N ASP A 257 8.35 -6.15 17.28
CA ASP A 257 9.48 -5.38 17.75
C ASP A 257 10.79 -6.21 17.80
N ALA A 258 11.89 -5.56 18.15
CA ALA A 258 13.20 -6.21 18.24
C ALA A 258 13.27 -7.33 19.29
N ASP A 259 12.42 -7.27 20.30
CA ASP A 259 12.29 -8.27 21.36
C ASP A 259 11.30 -9.41 20.99
N ASN A 260 10.84 -9.41 19.76
CA ASN A 260 9.91 -10.40 19.21
C ASN A 260 8.48 -10.33 19.82
N ASN A 261 8.10 -9.15 20.31
CA ASN A 261 6.75 -8.91 20.80
C ASN A 261 5.87 -8.32 19.71
N VAL A 262 4.62 -8.77 19.68
CA VAL A 262 3.58 -8.21 18.81
C VAL A 262 3.11 -6.88 19.35
N GLN A 263 3.13 -5.86 18.52
CA GLN A 263 2.72 -4.49 18.84
C GLN A 263 1.54 -4.05 17.97
N TYR A 264 0.57 -3.40 18.58
CA TYR A 264 -0.56 -2.80 17.87
C TYR A 264 -0.27 -1.33 17.56
N THR A 265 0.05 -1.04 16.31
CA THR A 265 0.53 0.27 15.86
C THR A 265 -0.43 1.40 16.22
N TYR A 266 -1.74 1.18 16.09
CA TYR A 266 -2.75 2.21 16.29
C TYR A 266 -2.84 2.73 17.73
N SER A 267 -2.41 1.95 18.72
CA SER A 267 -2.40 2.38 20.11
C SER A 267 -1.12 3.12 20.55
N THR A 268 -0.15 3.31 19.67
CA THR A 268 1.14 3.90 20.02
C THR A 268 1.09 5.43 20.11
N GLU A 269 1.99 6.01 20.92
CA GLU A 269 2.18 7.46 21.01
C GLU A 269 2.63 8.05 19.66
N GLY A 270 3.47 7.34 18.93
CA GLY A 270 3.90 7.75 17.59
C GLY A 270 2.71 7.92 16.65
N MET A 271 1.75 6.98 16.66
CA MET A 271 0.55 7.10 15.85
C MET A 271 -0.31 8.29 16.29
N TYR A 272 -0.53 8.48 17.58
CA TYR A 272 -1.28 9.63 18.09
C TYR A 272 -0.68 10.96 17.61
N ASN A 273 0.63 11.09 17.70
CA ASN A 273 1.33 12.29 17.23
C ASN A 273 1.16 12.51 15.73
N VAL A 274 1.21 11.43 14.93
CA VAL A 274 0.93 11.51 13.48
C VAL A 274 -0.49 11.98 13.21
N LEU A 275 -1.49 11.48 13.94
CA LEU A 275 -2.88 11.93 13.79
C LEU A 275 -3.02 13.43 14.08
N CYS A 276 -2.25 13.96 15.03
CA CYS A 276 -2.21 15.40 15.28
C CYS A 276 -1.59 16.17 14.10
N TYR A 277 -0.48 15.69 13.51
CA TYR A 277 0.11 16.31 12.32
C TYR A 277 -0.83 16.26 11.12
N LEU A 278 -1.49 15.12 10.90
CA LEU A 278 -2.50 15.01 9.84
C LEU A 278 -3.70 15.94 10.09
N SER A 279 -4.05 16.20 11.36
CA SER A 279 -5.09 17.16 11.69
C SER A 279 -4.69 18.61 11.34
N ASP A 280 -3.43 18.96 11.51
CA ASP A 280 -2.92 20.25 11.08
C ASP A 280 -2.98 20.38 9.55
N MET A 281 -2.56 19.35 8.82
CA MET A 281 -2.63 19.30 7.35
C MET A 281 -4.08 19.35 6.85
N GLU A 282 -4.99 18.66 7.50
CA GLU A 282 -6.43 18.70 7.18
C GLU A 282 -7.02 20.08 7.42
N ALA A 283 -6.64 20.72 8.53
CA ALA A 283 -7.09 22.08 8.86
C ALA A 283 -6.58 23.12 7.85
N GLU A 284 -5.42 22.91 7.22
CA GLU A 284 -4.90 23.71 6.10
C GLU A 284 -5.63 23.42 4.77
N GLY A 285 -6.48 22.40 4.71
CA GLY A 285 -7.16 21.96 3.49
C GLY A 285 -6.25 21.21 2.51
N LEU A 286 -5.17 20.60 3.00
CA LEU A 286 -4.24 19.82 2.18
C LEU A 286 -4.76 18.41 1.87
N ILE A 287 -5.72 17.91 2.64
CA ILE A 287 -6.33 16.58 2.48
C ILE A 287 -7.73 16.73 1.90
N TYR A 288 -8.07 15.91 0.93
CA TYR A 288 -9.39 15.92 0.29
C TYR A 288 -10.50 15.59 1.31
N SER A 289 -11.46 16.50 1.46
CA SER A 289 -12.49 16.42 2.51
C SER A 289 -13.39 15.19 2.40
N ASP A 290 -13.63 14.71 1.17
CA ASP A 290 -14.55 13.59 0.94
C ASP A 290 -13.88 12.22 1.09
N CYS A 291 -12.57 12.17 1.38
CA CYS A 291 -11.86 10.90 1.60
C CYS A 291 -12.45 10.10 2.79
N TYR A 292 -13.14 10.78 3.69
CA TYR A 292 -13.78 10.15 4.86
C TYR A 292 -15.18 9.57 4.57
N ASP A 293 -15.73 9.81 3.37
CA ASP A 293 -17.03 9.26 2.99
C ASP A 293 -16.94 7.74 2.78
N LEU A 294 -17.68 6.99 3.59
CA LEU A 294 -17.71 5.52 3.50
C LEU A 294 -18.58 5.00 2.37
N THR A 295 -19.44 5.83 1.79
CA THR A 295 -20.47 5.39 0.85
C THR A 295 -20.06 5.49 -0.61
N ASN A 296 -19.18 6.41 -0.96
CA ASN A 296 -18.80 6.66 -2.34
C ASN A 296 -17.47 5.99 -2.70
N LYS A 297 -17.52 4.89 -3.46
CA LYS A 297 -16.34 4.13 -3.89
C LYS A 297 -15.95 4.39 -5.36
N THR A 298 -16.81 5.05 -6.14
CA THR A 298 -16.76 4.84 -7.57
C THR A 298 -15.96 5.92 -8.26
N ASN A 299 -15.64 6.59 -8.76
CA ASN A 299 -15.01 7.63 -9.56
C ASN A 299 -13.77 8.32 -8.93
N PHE A 300 -13.16 7.68 -7.94
CA PHE A 300 -11.99 8.22 -7.26
C PHE A 300 -10.91 8.74 -8.25
N ARG A 301 -10.47 7.90 -9.20
CA ARG A 301 -9.40 8.29 -10.13
C ARG A 301 -9.84 9.36 -11.12
N SER A 302 -11.07 9.31 -11.60
CA SER A 302 -11.58 10.35 -12.49
C SER A 302 -11.78 11.68 -11.77
N THR A 303 -12.08 11.69 -10.47
CA THR A 303 -12.12 12.90 -9.65
C THR A 303 -10.72 13.45 -9.40
N LEU A 304 -9.76 12.58 -9.10
CA LEU A 304 -8.37 12.92 -8.80
C LEU A 304 -7.61 13.40 -10.04
N TRP A 305 -7.67 12.61 -11.13
CA TRP A 305 -6.86 12.85 -12.31
C TRP A 305 -7.60 13.55 -13.45
N GLY A 306 -8.92 13.53 -13.42
CA GLY A 306 -9.74 13.90 -14.56
C GLY A 306 -9.79 12.81 -15.62
N THR A 307 -10.54 13.06 -16.67
CA THR A 307 -10.54 12.24 -17.90
C THR A 307 -10.39 13.18 -19.08
N ASP A 308 -9.73 12.76 -20.16
CA ASP A 308 -9.55 13.56 -21.37
C ASP A 308 -10.90 14.00 -21.99
N SER A 309 -11.98 13.32 -21.64
CA SER A 309 -13.34 13.58 -22.12
C SER A 309 -14.21 14.38 -21.17
N SER A 310 -13.72 14.73 -19.96
CA SER A 310 -14.52 15.49 -19.00
C SER A 310 -14.17 16.98 -19.04
N ASP A 311 -15.20 17.83 -19.16
CA ASP A 311 -15.08 19.27 -18.92
C ASP A 311 -14.81 19.59 -17.43
N ALA A 312 -14.81 18.56 -16.58
CA ALA A 312 -14.53 18.70 -15.17
C ALA A 312 -13.03 18.89 -14.94
N PRO A 313 -12.61 19.94 -14.22
CA PRO A 313 -11.22 20.15 -13.90
C PRO A 313 -10.69 19.03 -13.03
N SER A 314 -9.45 18.65 -13.26
CA SER A 314 -8.71 17.68 -12.44
C SER A 314 -8.31 18.35 -11.12
N PHE A 315 -8.63 17.74 -9.99
CA PHE A 315 -8.54 18.39 -8.69
C PHE A 315 -7.36 17.97 -7.83
N GLY A 316 -6.78 16.79 -8.05
CA GLY A 316 -5.83 16.18 -7.13
C GLY A 316 -4.39 16.23 -7.61
N PHE A 317 -3.46 16.20 -6.64
CA PHE A 317 -2.02 16.18 -6.92
C PHE A 317 -1.38 14.82 -6.66
N ILE A 318 -1.53 14.25 -5.46
CA ILE A 318 -0.87 13.01 -5.05
C ILE A 318 -1.82 12.04 -4.35
N THR A 319 -1.63 10.75 -4.58
CA THR A 319 -2.32 9.68 -3.86
C THR A 319 -1.43 8.44 -3.74
N PHE A 320 -1.78 7.54 -2.83
CA PHE A 320 -1.25 6.19 -2.79
C PHE A 320 -2.24 5.24 -3.46
N ASP A 321 -1.88 4.70 -4.62
CA ASP A 321 -2.80 3.89 -5.43
C ASP A 321 -2.06 2.83 -6.26
N TRP A 322 -2.83 1.97 -6.91
CA TRP A 322 -2.33 1.04 -7.93
C TRP A 322 -1.72 1.84 -9.08
N GLN A 323 -0.41 1.70 -9.26
CA GLN A 323 0.32 2.50 -10.24
C GLN A 323 -0.21 2.26 -11.67
N ALA A 324 -0.43 1.00 -12.08
CA ALA A 324 -0.97 0.69 -13.40
C ALA A 324 -2.30 1.39 -13.70
N SER A 325 -3.15 1.54 -12.67
CA SER A 325 -4.45 2.22 -12.83
C SER A 325 -4.34 3.74 -12.79
N SER A 326 -3.45 4.30 -11.96
CA SER A 326 -3.29 5.76 -11.83
C SER A 326 -2.45 6.39 -12.93
N THR A 327 -1.54 5.62 -13.53
CA THR A 327 -0.70 6.08 -14.67
C THR A 327 -1.28 5.71 -16.03
N ALA A 328 -2.48 5.10 -16.08
CA ALA A 328 -3.12 4.72 -17.33
C ALA A 328 -3.35 5.93 -18.25
N ASP A 329 -2.97 5.81 -19.52
CA ASP A 329 -3.04 6.90 -20.51
C ASP A 329 -4.44 7.43 -20.74
N SER A 330 -5.44 6.57 -20.53
CA SER A 330 -6.86 6.94 -20.64
C SER A 330 -7.35 7.92 -19.56
N LEU A 331 -6.63 8.03 -18.43
CA LEU A 331 -7.00 8.95 -17.36
C LEU A 331 -6.29 10.29 -17.50
N ASN A 332 -4.97 10.26 -17.48
CA ASN A 332 -4.16 11.46 -17.62
C ASN A 332 -2.71 11.09 -17.94
N SER A 333 -2.16 11.64 -19.03
CA SER A 333 -0.79 11.42 -19.45
C SER A 333 0.26 12.09 -18.56
N ASP A 334 -0.14 12.78 -17.50
CA ASP A 334 0.70 13.58 -16.62
C ASP A 334 1.06 12.91 -15.30
N VAL A 335 0.41 11.80 -14.96
CA VAL A 335 0.63 11.11 -13.68
C VAL A 335 1.82 10.16 -13.77
N VAL A 336 2.74 10.27 -12.82
CA VAL A 336 3.91 9.42 -12.65
C VAL A 336 3.96 8.85 -11.24
N VAL A 337 4.71 7.75 -11.09
CA VAL A 337 5.11 7.24 -9.78
C VAL A 337 6.28 8.06 -9.26
N ILE A 338 6.25 8.41 -7.99
CA ILE A 338 7.35 9.07 -7.30
C ILE A 338 7.85 8.24 -6.13
N LEU A 339 9.12 8.41 -5.81
CA LEU A 339 9.68 7.85 -4.57
C LEU A 339 8.95 8.45 -3.36
N PRO A 340 8.75 7.70 -2.27
CA PRO A 340 8.15 8.27 -1.07
C PRO A 340 9.11 9.25 -0.38
N PRO A 341 8.63 10.03 0.60
CA PRO A 341 9.51 10.85 1.42
C PRO A 341 10.59 10.01 2.10
N VAL A 342 11.81 10.54 2.22
CA VAL A 342 12.82 9.93 3.08
C VAL A 342 12.44 10.13 4.55
N ALA A 343 12.68 9.12 5.36
CA ALA A 343 12.42 9.15 6.80
C ALA A 343 13.60 8.56 7.56
N LYS A 344 13.70 8.88 8.85
CA LYS A 344 14.72 8.31 9.73
C LYS A 344 14.20 7.05 10.40
N VAL A 345 14.59 5.91 9.86
CA VAL A 345 14.20 4.60 10.40
C VAL A 345 15.41 3.98 11.12
N ASN A 346 15.27 3.69 12.40
CA ASN A 346 16.34 3.16 13.25
C ASN A 346 17.65 3.99 13.18
N GLY A 347 17.50 5.31 13.08
CA GLY A 347 18.64 6.24 13.04
C GLY A 347 19.26 6.47 11.67
N VAL A 348 18.80 5.79 10.62
CA VAL A 348 19.29 5.91 9.24
C VAL A 348 18.26 6.59 8.35
N TRP A 349 18.71 7.59 7.59
CA TRP A 349 17.90 8.27 6.58
C TRP A 349 17.76 7.42 5.32
N GLN A 350 16.54 7.08 4.95
CA GLN A 350 16.28 6.20 3.83
C GLN A 350 14.81 6.27 3.38
N TYR A 351 14.50 5.67 2.25
CA TYR A 351 13.12 5.37 1.90
C TYR A 351 12.59 4.21 2.73
N PHE A 352 11.31 4.28 3.01
CA PHE A 352 10.57 3.15 3.51
C PHE A 352 9.54 2.73 2.45
N ILE A 353 9.85 1.64 1.76
CA ILE A 353 8.97 1.06 0.74
C ILE A 353 8.69 -0.38 1.14
N ASP A 354 7.43 -0.74 1.17
CA ASP A 354 7.02 -2.13 1.34
C ASP A 354 7.30 -2.91 0.05
N ASN A 355 8.13 -3.91 0.17
CA ASN A 355 8.54 -4.78 -0.94
C ASN A 355 8.24 -6.25 -0.66
N GLY A 356 7.33 -6.53 0.26
CA GLY A 356 6.92 -7.90 0.49
C GLY A 356 6.14 -8.47 -0.70
N ARG A 357 6.35 -9.74 -1.02
CA ARG A 357 5.45 -10.47 -1.91
C ARG A 357 4.04 -10.42 -1.34
N ALA A 358 3.04 -10.03 -2.13
CA ALA A 358 1.68 -9.99 -1.67
C ALA A 358 1.07 -11.40 -1.69
N ILE A 359 0.99 -12.01 -0.52
CA ILE A 359 0.17 -13.20 -0.31
C ILE A 359 -1.19 -12.72 0.14
N LYS A 360 -2.16 -12.85 -0.75
CA LYS A 360 -3.52 -12.34 -0.48
C LYS A 360 -4.24 -13.23 0.54
N PRO A 361 -5.18 -12.68 1.32
CA PRO A 361 -6.00 -13.47 2.23
C PRO A 361 -7.04 -14.34 1.50
N ASP A 362 -6.87 -14.53 0.21
CA ASP A 362 -7.69 -15.35 -0.66
C ASP A 362 -7.12 -16.77 -0.70
N GLY A 363 -7.97 -17.77 -0.81
CA GLY A 363 -7.49 -19.12 -0.83
C GLY A 363 -8.51 -20.16 -1.31
N TRP A 364 -8.02 -21.36 -1.57
CA TRP A 364 -8.81 -22.50 -2.05
C TRP A 364 -8.39 -23.78 -1.32
N ALA A 365 -9.35 -24.55 -0.84
CA ALA A 365 -9.14 -25.77 -0.08
C ALA A 365 -9.95 -26.93 -0.65
N ILE A 366 -9.48 -28.16 -0.43
CA ILE A 366 -10.17 -29.39 -0.81
C ILE A 366 -11.02 -29.86 0.36
N SER A 367 -12.31 -30.06 0.16
CA SER A 367 -13.21 -30.57 1.20
C SER A 367 -12.90 -32.02 1.57
N ALA A 368 -12.66 -32.28 2.84
CA ALA A 368 -12.48 -33.65 3.33
C ALA A 368 -13.77 -34.49 3.21
N ALA A 369 -14.92 -33.88 3.46
CA ALA A 369 -16.23 -34.53 3.34
C ALA A 369 -16.67 -34.74 1.87
N GLY A 370 -16.28 -33.82 0.97
CA GLY A 370 -16.58 -33.92 -0.45
C GLY A 370 -15.65 -34.83 -1.24
N CYS A 371 -14.46 -35.12 -0.72
CA CYS A 371 -13.44 -35.94 -1.38
C CYS A 371 -13.12 -37.21 -0.58
N THR A 372 -14.15 -38.02 -0.27
CA THR A 372 -14.03 -39.23 0.57
C THR A 372 -13.42 -40.42 -0.13
N ASP A 373 -13.44 -40.46 -1.46
CA ASP A 373 -12.78 -41.55 -2.22
C ASP A 373 -11.44 -41.05 -2.81
N GLU A 374 -10.47 -41.98 -2.86
CA GLU A 374 -9.11 -41.68 -3.32
C GLU A 374 -9.06 -41.12 -4.75
N LYS A 375 -9.94 -41.55 -5.64
CA LYS A 375 -9.94 -41.10 -7.04
C LYS A 375 -10.35 -39.64 -7.14
N THR A 376 -11.38 -39.23 -6.40
CA THR A 376 -11.83 -37.83 -6.34
C THR A 376 -10.79 -36.95 -5.67
N LEU A 377 -10.20 -37.41 -4.56
CA LEU A 377 -9.12 -36.71 -3.86
C LEU A 377 -7.91 -36.47 -4.78
N ARG A 378 -7.42 -37.52 -5.47
CA ARG A 378 -6.30 -37.40 -6.41
C ARG A 378 -6.59 -36.41 -7.55
N ARG A 379 -7.83 -36.36 -8.04
CA ARG A 379 -8.22 -35.40 -9.08
C ARG A 379 -8.23 -33.97 -8.56
N ALA A 380 -8.73 -33.76 -7.36
CA ALA A 380 -8.72 -32.44 -6.73
C ALA A 380 -7.27 -31.97 -6.47
N CYS A 381 -6.41 -32.84 -5.96
CA CYS A 381 -4.98 -32.55 -5.81
C CYS A 381 -4.31 -32.26 -7.16
N ALA A 382 -4.57 -33.06 -8.19
CA ALA A 382 -3.99 -32.83 -9.51
C ALA A 382 -4.44 -31.50 -10.14
N LEU A 383 -5.67 -31.07 -9.88
CA LEU A 383 -6.14 -29.74 -10.31
C LEU A 383 -5.36 -28.62 -9.60
N PHE A 384 -5.17 -28.72 -8.28
CA PHE A 384 -4.41 -27.76 -7.51
C PHE A 384 -2.95 -27.70 -7.95
N ASP A 385 -2.33 -28.88 -8.13
CA ASP A 385 -0.94 -29.01 -8.54
C ASP A 385 -0.68 -28.46 -9.95
N TYR A 386 -1.66 -28.63 -10.86
CA TYR A 386 -1.58 -28.12 -12.23
C TYR A 386 -1.36 -26.61 -12.28
N PHE A 387 -1.93 -25.84 -11.37
CA PHE A 387 -1.79 -24.39 -11.36
C PHE A 387 -0.37 -23.92 -10.98
N PHE A 388 0.46 -24.79 -10.46
CA PHE A 388 1.87 -24.55 -10.17
C PHE A 388 2.81 -25.13 -11.25
N THR A 389 2.26 -25.64 -12.35
CA THR A 389 3.03 -25.93 -13.56
C THR A 389 3.19 -24.68 -14.42
N GLU A 390 4.19 -24.66 -15.29
CA GLU A 390 4.39 -23.57 -16.26
C GLU A 390 3.14 -23.37 -17.14
N GLU A 391 2.54 -24.45 -17.64
CA GLU A 391 1.31 -24.40 -18.45
C GLU A 391 0.14 -23.82 -17.66
N GLY A 392 -0.10 -24.31 -16.43
CA GLY A 392 -1.19 -23.85 -15.57
C GLY A 392 -1.03 -22.38 -15.16
N SER A 393 0.18 -21.97 -14.81
CA SER A 393 0.50 -20.59 -14.50
C SER A 393 0.30 -19.68 -15.70
N THR A 394 0.77 -20.07 -16.87
CA THR A 394 0.56 -19.33 -18.13
C THR A 394 -0.93 -19.19 -18.44
N LEU A 395 -1.70 -20.26 -18.30
CA LEU A 395 -3.15 -20.24 -18.55
C LEU A 395 -3.86 -19.25 -17.61
N GLN A 396 -3.49 -19.22 -16.34
CA GLN A 396 -4.10 -18.31 -15.36
C GLN A 396 -3.74 -16.83 -15.61
N ASN A 397 -2.51 -16.55 -15.98
CA ASN A 397 -2.03 -15.19 -16.19
C ASN A 397 -2.44 -14.63 -17.54
N TYR A 398 -2.36 -15.42 -18.59
CA TYR A 398 -2.48 -14.95 -19.98
C TYR A 398 -3.75 -15.46 -20.67
N GLY A 399 -4.47 -16.39 -20.04
CA GLY A 399 -5.64 -17.01 -20.61
C GLY A 399 -5.31 -18.06 -21.67
N LEU A 400 -6.23 -18.27 -22.60
CA LEU A 400 -6.10 -19.30 -23.64
C LEU A 400 -4.99 -18.95 -24.64
N PRO A 401 -4.33 -19.95 -25.25
CA PRO A 401 -3.29 -19.72 -26.27
C PRO A 401 -3.72 -18.80 -27.41
N MET A 402 -5.04 -18.75 -27.73
CA MET A 402 -5.56 -17.84 -28.74
C MET A 402 -5.43 -16.35 -28.38
N ASN A 403 -5.14 -16.02 -27.14
CA ASN A 403 -4.92 -14.66 -26.66
C ASN A 403 -3.47 -14.19 -26.86
N LEU A 404 -2.59 -15.12 -27.22
CA LEU A 404 -1.15 -14.89 -27.33
C LEU A 404 -0.71 -14.83 -28.80
N GLU A 405 0.42 -14.17 -29.06
CA GLU A 405 1.09 -14.26 -30.35
C GLU A 405 1.70 -15.66 -30.52
N GLU A 406 1.44 -16.29 -31.66
CA GLU A 406 2.04 -17.57 -32.00
C GLU A 406 3.57 -17.38 -32.16
N ASN A 407 4.36 -18.03 -31.32
CA ASN A 407 5.82 -17.89 -31.23
C ASN A 407 6.32 -16.47 -30.89
N GLY A 408 5.45 -15.59 -30.39
CA GLY A 408 5.83 -14.28 -29.89
C GLY A 408 6.30 -14.34 -28.44
N SER A 409 7.33 -13.55 -28.11
CA SER A 409 7.73 -13.31 -26.72
C SER A 409 7.86 -11.83 -26.45
N TYR A 410 7.49 -11.44 -25.24
CA TYR A 410 7.74 -10.11 -24.69
C TYR A 410 9.05 -10.17 -23.89
N GLN A 411 9.99 -9.29 -24.19
CA GLN A 411 11.22 -9.16 -23.42
C GLN A 411 10.97 -8.19 -22.27
N GLY A 412 11.00 -8.71 -21.06
CA GLY A 412 10.95 -7.89 -19.86
C GLY A 412 12.21 -7.05 -19.68
N PRO A 413 12.16 -6.01 -18.88
CA PRO A 413 13.32 -5.17 -18.59
C PRO A 413 14.39 -5.89 -17.77
N ASP A 414 14.02 -6.97 -17.11
CA ASP A 414 14.91 -7.92 -16.45
C ASP A 414 15.64 -8.87 -17.44
N GLY A 415 15.36 -8.75 -18.73
CA GLY A 415 15.90 -9.61 -19.79
C GLY A 415 15.21 -10.97 -19.89
N THR A 416 14.16 -11.22 -19.11
CA THR A 416 13.38 -12.47 -19.16
C THR A 416 12.37 -12.42 -20.30
N SER A 417 12.17 -13.56 -20.97
CA SER A 417 11.15 -13.72 -22.00
C SER A 417 9.84 -14.20 -21.40
N TYR A 418 8.77 -13.50 -21.72
CA TYR A 418 7.41 -13.79 -21.25
C TYR A 418 6.47 -14.07 -22.43
N PRO A 419 5.34 -14.77 -22.21
CA PRO A 419 4.28 -14.88 -23.21
C PRO A 419 3.78 -13.49 -23.63
N LYS A 420 3.60 -13.27 -24.93
CA LYS A 420 3.18 -11.98 -25.47
C LYS A 420 1.73 -12.03 -25.89
N PHE A 421 0.94 -11.04 -25.44
CA PHE A 421 -0.43 -10.89 -25.88
C PHE A 421 -0.50 -10.49 -27.36
N ASN A 422 -1.49 -11.04 -28.07
CA ASN A 422 -1.71 -10.65 -29.45
C ASN A 422 -2.44 -9.29 -29.54
N GLN A 423 -2.42 -8.71 -30.74
CA GLN A 423 -2.98 -7.39 -30.97
C GLN A 423 -4.49 -7.32 -30.66
N TRP A 424 -5.23 -8.41 -30.87
CA TRP A 424 -6.65 -8.45 -30.54
C TRP A 424 -6.92 -8.26 -29.02
N MET A 425 -6.10 -8.87 -28.17
CA MET A 425 -6.20 -8.68 -26.71
C MET A 425 -5.96 -7.22 -26.32
N VAL A 426 -4.91 -6.62 -26.87
CA VAL A 426 -4.54 -5.22 -26.59
C VAL A 426 -5.65 -4.29 -27.07
N ASP A 427 -6.12 -4.43 -28.31
CA ASP A 427 -7.16 -3.58 -28.87
C ASP A 427 -8.50 -3.72 -28.12
N THR A 428 -8.84 -4.95 -27.73
CA THR A 428 -10.07 -5.21 -26.97
C THR A 428 -10.00 -4.61 -25.57
N CYS A 429 -8.89 -4.79 -24.87
CA CYS A 429 -8.67 -4.18 -23.56
C CYS A 429 -8.79 -2.64 -23.63
N ASN A 430 -8.16 -2.03 -24.62
CA ASN A 430 -8.25 -0.59 -24.84
C ASN A 430 -9.68 -0.13 -25.13
N ALA A 431 -10.41 -0.87 -25.95
CA ALA A 431 -11.78 -0.51 -26.35
C ALA A 431 -12.80 -0.61 -25.21
N VAL A 432 -12.73 -1.67 -24.39
CA VAL A 432 -13.77 -1.97 -23.39
C VAL A 432 -13.38 -1.59 -21.96
N ALA A 433 -12.10 -1.57 -21.64
CA ALA A 433 -11.57 -1.28 -20.31
C ALA A 433 -10.55 -0.13 -20.29
N LYS A 434 -10.44 0.61 -21.39
CA LYS A 434 -9.56 1.78 -21.55
C LYS A 434 -8.10 1.50 -21.16
N GLY A 435 -7.59 0.32 -21.48
CA GLY A 435 -6.26 -0.11 -21.15
C GLY A 435 -6.07 -0.62 -19.71
N ASP A 436 -7.10 -0.61 -18.87
CA ASP A 436 -7.05 -1.24 -17.55
C ASP A 436 -7.26 -2.75 -17.67
N LEU A 437 -6.16 -3.48 -17.73
CA LEU A 437 -6.20 -4.93 -17.86
C LEU A 437 -6.85 -5.62 -16.67
N SER A 438 -6.59 -5.15 -15.47
CA SER A 438 -7.20 -5.77 -14.28
C SER A 438 -8.73 -5.72 -14.36
N THR A 439 -9.28 -4.59 -14.80
CA THR A 439 -10.72 -4.45 -15.08
C THR A 439 -11.15 -5.33 -16.25
N PHE A 440 -10.37 -5.38 -17.34
CA PHE A 440 -10.67 -6.21 -18.49
C PHE A 440 -10.74 -7.70 -18.13
N LEU A 441 -9.76 -8.21 -17.44
CA LEU A 441 -9.74 -9.62 -17.03
C LEU A 441 -10.86 -9.96 -16.06
N ARG A 442 -11.14 -9.08 -15.10
CA ARG A 442 -12.20 -9.31 -14.12
C ARG A 442 -13.58 -9.30 -14.76
N ASP A 443 -13.88 -8.24 -15.48
CA ASP A 443 -15.26 -7.93 -15.87
C ASP A 443 -15.62 -8.57 -17.21
N TRP A 444 -14.65 -8.85 -18.07
CA TRP A 444 -14.83 -9.38 -19.41
C TRP A 444 -14.34 -10.81 -19.59
N MET A 445 -13.20 -11.16 -18.97
CA MET A 445 -12.61 -12.50 -19.11
C MET A 445 -12.94 -13.42 -17.93
N GLY A 446 -13.48 -12.89 -16.85
CA GLY A 446 -13.89 -13.65 -15.69
C GLY A 446 -12.74 -14.28 -14.88
N SER A 447 -11.54 -13.75 -14.97
CA SER A 447 -10.30 -14.40 -14.49
C SER A 447 -9.69 -13.79 -13.23
N LEU A 448 -10.46 -13.10 -12.38
CA LEU A 448 -9.82 -12.40 -11.26
C LEU A 448 -9.71 -13.13 -9.93
N ILE A 449 -10.20 -14.35 -9.83
CA ILE A 449 -9.94 -15.18 -8.64
C ILE A 449 -9.59 -16.58 -9.11
N PRO A 450 -8.42 -16.74 -9.67
CA PRO A 450 -7.96 -18.05 -10.08
C PRO A 450 -7.61 -18.90 -8.86
N ILE A 451 -7.83 -20.17 -8.97
CA ILE A 451 -7.43 -21.16 -7.98
C ILE A 451 -5.90 -21.24 -7.98
N GLY A 452 -5.26 -21.01 -6.83
CA GLY A 452 -3.82 -21.11 -6.73
C GLY A 452 -3.05 -20.14 -7.63
N TYR A 453 -3.44 -18.89 -7.63
CA TYR A 453 -2.91 -17.91 -8.56
C TYR A 453 -1.52 -17.43 -8.14
N GLN A 454 -0.61 -17.59 -9.06
CA GLN A 454 0.69 -16.96 -9.04
C GLN A 454 0.71 -15.90 -10.15
N LYS A 455 0.67 -14.63 -9.78
CA LYS A 455 0.64 -13.54 -10.74
C LYS A 455 2.04 -13.31 -11.33
N ASP A 456 2.16 -13.55 -12.62
CA ASP A 456 3.39 -13.37 -13.37
C ASP A 456 3.68 -11.89 -13.62
N ILE A 457 4.91 -11.47 -13.38
CA ILE A 457 5.34 -10.09 -13.59
C ILE A 457 5.33 -9.71 -15.07
N GLY A 458 5.56 -10.63 -15.98
CA GLY A 458 5.50 -10.40 -17.43
C GLY A 458 4.13 -9.97 -17.92
N PHE A 459 3.09 -10.39 -17.21
CA PHE A 459 1.74 -9.94 -17.39
C PHE A 459 1.61 -8.44 -17.07
N GLU A 460 2.14 -7.98 -15.94
CA GLU A 460 2.10 -6.57 -15.55
C GLU A 460 2.93 -5.69 -16.49
N TYR A 461 4.08 -6.14 -16.95
CA TYR A 461 4.91 -5.39 -17.86
C TYR A 461 4.21 -5.02 -19.18
N GLN A 462 3.30 -5.86 -19.67
CA GLN A 462 2.60 -5.62 -20.92
C GLN A 462 1.38 -4.70 -20.79
N TYR A 463 0.97 -4.41 -19.57
CA TYR A 463 -0.26 -3.67 -19.29
C TYR A 463 -0.07 -2.41 -18.48
N THR A 464 1.06 -2.32 -17.81
CA THR A 464 1.41 -1.08 -17.17
C THR A 464 1.78 -0.07 -18.24
N SER A 465 1.28 1.14 -18.18
CA SER A 465 1.73 2.22 -19.05
C SER A 465 3.25 2.38 -18.93
N GLU A 466 3.89 2.97 -19.94
CA GLU A 466 5.32 3.28 -19.89
C GLU A 466 5.70 3.98 -18.59
N ARG A 467 4.91 4.97 -18.17
CA ARG A 467 5.13 5.69 -16.90
C ARG A 467 4.95 4.83 -15.64
N GLY A 468 3.99 3.93 -15.64
CA GLY A 468 3.82 2.97 -14.55
C GLY A 468 4.99 2.01 -14.47
N PHE A 469 5.49 1.59 -15.62
CA PHE A 469 6.67 0.74 -15.73
C PHE A 469 7.95 1.46 -15.25
N GLU A 470 8.19 2.69 -15.70
CA GLU A 470 9.30 3.52 -15.22
C GLU A 470 9.24 3.69 -13.69
N GLY A 471 8.03 3.90 -13.15
CA GLY A 471 7.82 3.97 -11.71
C GLY A 471 8.17 2.68 -10.98
N TRP A 472 7.84 1.54 -11.54
CA TRP A 472 8.23 0.25 -10.97
C TRP A 472 9.75 0.06 -10.97
N VAL A 473 10.43 0.39 -12.07
CA VAL A 473 11.90 0.37 -12.16
C VAL A 473 12.53 1.32 -11.14
N LEU A 474 11.97 2.53 -11.01
CA LEU A 474 12.39 3.54 -10.03
C LEU A 474 12.32 2.99 -8.60
N LEU A 475 11.21 2.38 -8.22
CA LEU A 475 11.03 1.84 -6.87
C LEU A 475 11.96 0.65 -6.60
N GLN A 476 12.16 -0.23 -7.56
CA GLN A 476 13.07 -1.37 -7.42
C GLN A 476 14.54 -0.95 -7.31
N GLY A 477 14.94 0.06 -8.05
CA GLY A 477 16.31 0.60 -8.03
C GLY A 477 16.63 1.37 -6.77
N SER A 478 15.61 1.79 -5.99
CA SER A 478 15.82 2.63 -4.81
C SER A 478 16.50 1.88 -3.67
N THR A 479 17.26 2.63 -2.86
CA THR A 479 17.78 2.15 -1.58
C THR A 479 16.63 2.14 -0.57
N THR A 480 16.10 0.97 -0.27
CA THR A 480 14.86 0.83 0.49
C THR A 480 15.05 0.08 1.80
N THR A 481 14.18 0.37 2.75
CA THR A 481 13.92 -0.49 3.90
C THR A 481 12.67 -1.30 3.63
N PHE A 482 12.75 -2.59 3.87
CA PHE A 482 11.64 -3.49 3.65
C PHE A 482 11.03 -3.93 4.97
N ALA A 483 9.71 -3.99 4.99
CA ALA A 483 8.97 -4.75 5.98
C ALA A 483 8.89 -6.21 5.50
N THR A 484 9.07 -7.17 6.40
CA THR A 484 8.99 -8.59 6.05
C THR A 484 8.03 -9.34 6.95
N TYR A 485 7.44 -10.37 6.37
CA TYR A 485 6.63 -11.31 7.13
C TYR A 485 7.51 -12.32 7.85
N ALA A 486 7.05 -12.79 9.01
CA ALA A 486 7.66 -13.89 9.75
C ALA A 486 9.17 -13.78 10.04
N GLY A 487 9.72 -12.60 9.95
CA GLY A 487 11.07 -12.32 10.43
C GLY A 487 12.22 -12.55 9.45
N GLU A 488 11.93 -12.74 8.18
CA GLU A 488 12.98 -12.74 7.17
C GLU A 488 13.25 -11.33 6.64
N GLY A 489 14.50 -10.98 6.61
CA GLY A 489 14.95 -9.74 6.01
C GLY A 489 14.99 -9.84 4.51
N PRO A 490 14.84 -8.72 3.81
CA PRO A 490 14.80 -8.71 2.36
C PRO A 490 16.10 -9.13 1.70
N LYS A 491 17.21 -8.94 2.22
CA LYS A 491 18.52 -9.43 1.76
C LYS A 491 19.57 -9.09 2.82
N GLY A 492 19.98 -10.08 3.58
CA GLY A 492 21.03 -9.92 4.59
C GLY A 492 20.60 -9.09 5.79
N ASP A 493 21.55 -8.73 6.61
CA ASP A 493 21.39 -8.10 7.91
C ASP A 493 21.07 -6.59 7.78
N ASN A 494 20.02 -6.18 7.07
CA ASN A 494 19.60 -4.79 7.10
C ASN A 494 18.91 -4.49 8.44
N PRO A 495 19.52 -3.74 9.37
CA PRO A 495 18.95 -3.47 10.68
C PRO A 495 17.72 -2.55 10.64
N ASN A 496 17.40 -2.03 9.47
CA ASN A 496 16.44 -0.94 9.32
C ASN A 496 15.02 -1.41 8.94
N TYR A 497 14.83 -2.68 8.64
CA TYR A 497 13.48 -3.20 8.42
C TYR A 497 12.90 -3.77 9.71
N TYR A 498 11.59 -3.89 9.75
CA TYR A 498 10.86 -4.51 10.84
C TYR A 498 10.04 -5.71 10.36
N LYS A 499 9.75 -6.60 11.29
CA LYS A 499 8.95 -7.78 11.02
C LYS A 499 7.48 -7.42 11.02
N MET A 500 6.74 -8.04 10.11
CA MET A 500 5.29 -7.95 10.06
C MET A 500 4.65 -9.27 10.40
N ILE A 501 3.42 -9.23 10.90
CA ILE A 501 2.58 -10.41 10.97
C ILE A 501 2.19 -10.82 9.54
N PRO A 502 2.27 -12.12 9.19
CA PRO A 502 1.88 -12.58 7.86
C PRO A 502 0.44 -12.22 7.50
N PRO A 503 0.13 -11.91 6.24
CA PRO A 503 -1.22 -11.52 5.81
C PRO A 503 -2.30 -12.57 6.06
N VAL A 504 -1.91 -13.83 6.06
CA VAL A 504 -2.80 -14.98 6.31
C VAL A 504 -2.62 -15.54 7.73
N PHE A 505 -2.15 -14.72 8.63
CA PHE A 505 -2.01 -15.06 10.03
C PHE A 505 -3.37 -15.45 10.63
N SER A 506 -3.47 -16.62 11.19
CA SER A 506 -4.71 -17.21 11.68
C SER A 506 -4.78 -17.24 13.20
N LEU A 507 -5.81 -16.60 13.74
CA LEU A 507 -6.21 -16.81 15.13
C LEU A 507 -7.02 -18.10 15.24
N THR A 508 -6.78 -18.90 16.29
CA THR A 508 -7.63 -20.05 16.62
C THR A 508 -9.04 -19.59 16.98
N LEU A 509 -10.02 -20.50 16.86
CA LEU A 509 -11.40 -20.18 17.28
C LEU A 509 -11.43 -19.69 18.73
N ARG A 510 -10.70 -20.37 19.61
CA ARG A 510 -10.63 -19.98 21.02
C ARG A 510 -10.07 -18.57 21.22
N GLN A 511 -9.08 -18.16 20.40
CA GLN A 511 -8.55 -16.79 20.44
C GLN A 511 -9.56 -15.79 19.90
N LYS A 512 -10.26 -16.11 18.80
CA LYS A 512 -11.34 -15.28 18.25
C LYS A 512 -12.50 -15.12 19.26
N GLU A 513 -12.91 -16.22 19.90
CA GLU A 513 -13.91 -16.23 20.97
C GLU A 513 -13.44 -15.38 22.18
N THR A 514 -12.20 -15.61 22.63
CA THR A 514 -11.62 -14.83 23.73
C THR A 514 -11.61 -13.35 23.41
N ILE A 515 -11.16 -12.96 22.21
CA ILE A 515 -11.19 -11.55 21.77
C ILE A 515 -12.61 -11.01 21.79
N SER A 516 -13.57 -11.74 21.23
CA SER A 516 -14.98 -11.34 21.17
C SER A 516 -15.63 -11.23 22.55
N GLU A 517 -15.25 -12.10 23.52
CA GLU A 517 -15.81 -12.12 24.86
C GLU A 517 -15.13 -11.13 25.82
N THR A 518 -13.83 -10.90 25.65
CA THR A 518 -13.02 -10.12 26.60
C THR A 518 -12.67 -8.74 26.12
N THR A 519 -12.78 -8.46 24.81
CA THR A 519 -12.45 -7.15 24.26
C THR A 519 -13.64 -6.52 23.54
N ALA A 520 -13.66 -5.20 23.50
CA ALA A 520 -14.55 -4.41 22.67
C ALA A 520 -13.77 -3.73 21.51
N MET A 521 -12.72 -4.39 21.04
CA MET A 521 -11.89 -3.92 19.92
C MET A 521 -12.64 -4.17 18.61
N ASP A 522 -13.30 -3.11 18.13
CA ASP A 522 -13.89 -3.01 16.81
C ASP A 522 -12.97 -2.13 15.97
N GLU A 523 -12.34 -2.71 14.96
CA GLU A 523 -11.35 -2.02 14.15
C GLU A 523 -11.95 -0.87 13.35
N ASP A 524 -13.20 -0.99 12.88
CA ASP A 524 -13.86 0.09 12.16
C ASP A 524 -14.16 1.27 13.09
N ASP A 525 -14.57 1.00 14.33
CA ASP A 525 -14.77 2.04 15.36
C ASP A 525 -13.44 2.69 15.77
N VAL A 526 -12.37 1.92 15.88
CA VAL A 526 -11.02 2.44 16.16
C VAL A 526 -10.58 3.39 15.05
N VAL A 527 -10.66 2.96 13.80
CA VAL A 527 -10.28 3.76 12.63
C VAL A 527 -11.14 5.03 12.54
N GLU A 528 -12.44 4.93 12.79
CA GLU A 528 -13.31 6.11 12.81
C GLU A 528 -12.88 7.12 13.87
N LYS A 529 -12.51 6.68 15.06
CA LYS A 529 -12.01 7.56 16.14
C LYS A 529 -10.67 8.19 15.78
N MET A 530 -9.78 7.47 15.12
CA MET A 530 -8.53 8.03 14.63
C MET A 530 -8.80 9.13 13.59
N PHE A 531 -9.70 8.90 12.64
CA PHE A 531 -10.07 9.93 11.66
C PHE A 531 -10.85 11.10 12.27
N ASN A 532 -11.57 10.91 13.37
CA ASN A 532 -12.15 12.03 14.10
C ASN A 532 -11.07 12.95 14.70
N ILE A 533 -9.92 12.41 15.13
CA ILE A 533 -8.77 13.24 15.53
C ILE A 533 -8.27 14.04 14.34
N VAL A 534 -8.02 13.39 13.20
CA VAL A 534 -7.56 14.06 11.98
C VAL A 534 -8.49 15.19 11.56
N ARG A 535 -9.79 14.96 11.57
CA ARG A 535 -10.79 15.94 11.08
C ARG A 535 -11.03 17.12 12.02
N TYR A 536 -10.92 16.92 13.32
CA TYR A 536 -11.48 17.89 14.27
C TYR A 536 -10.51 18.41 15.32
N LYS A 537 -9.35 17.78 15.56
CA LYS A 537 -8.48 18.17 16.67
C LYS A 537 -7.98 19.60 16.52
N THR A 538 -7.37 19.94 15.40
CA THR A 538 -6.78 21.27 15.19
C THR A 538 -7.83 22.35 15.05
N ARG A 539 -8.93 22.10 14.35
CA ARG A 539 -10.04 23.06 14.22
C ARG A 539 -10.88 23.16 15.48
N ASN A 540 -10.78 22.21 16.40
CA ASN A 540 -11.53 22.14 17.65
C ASN A 540 -13.05 22.33 17.47
N ASN A 541 -13.62 21.69 16.45
CA ASN A 541 -15.03 21.81 16.09
C ASN A 541 -15.72 20.46 15.85
N PRO A 542 -15.56 19.48 16.76
CA PRO A 542 -16.18 18.17 16.56
C PRO A 542 -17.71 18.26 16.59
N PRO A 543 -18.41 17.45 15.79
CA PRO A 543 -19.85 17.30 15.87
C PRO A 543 -20.30 16.87 17.27
N GLN A 544 -21.58 17.13 17.58
CA GLN A 544 -22.15 16.72 18.86
C GLN A 544 -22.01 15.21 19.07
N GLY A 545 -21.52 14.83 20.24
CA GLY A 545 -21.32 13.42 20.63
C GLY A 545 -19.94 12.85 20.27
N ILE A 546 -19.09 13.59 19.52
CA ILE A 546 -17.72 13.19 19.24
C ILE A 546 -16.78 13.87 20.25
N THR A 547 -15.99 13.05 20.95
CA THR A 547 -14.95 13.52 21.88
C THR A 547 -13.57 13.28 21.27
N ILE A 548 -12.75 14.33 21.22
CA ILE A 548 -11.39 14.26 20.72
C ILE A 548 -10.43 14.22 21.93
N PRO A 549 -9.53 13.22 22.03
CA PRO A 549 -8.57 13.14 23.11
C PRO A 549 -7.62 14.35 23.11
N ALA A 550 -7.43 14.93 24.29
CA ALA A 550 -6.57 16.11 24.43
C ALA A 550 -5.08 15.75 24.33
N ASN A 551 -4.71 14.56 24.79
CA ASN A 551 -3.34 14.06 24.83
C ASN A 551 -3.29 12.53 24.58
N TYR A 552 -2.06 11.98 24.56
CA TYR A 552 -1.85 10.56 24.34
C TYR A 552 -2.47 9.68 25.44
N GLU A 553 -2.44 10.10 26.71
CA GLU A 553 -3.02 9.34 27.82
C GLU A 553 -4.52 9.14 27.62
N GLU A 554 -5.24 10.18 27.25
CA GLU A 554 -6.67 10.09 26.92
C GLU A 554 -6.94 9.26 25.64
N TYR A 555 -6.02 9.31 24.67
CA TYR A 555 -6.09 8.49 23.47
C TYR A 555 -5.90 7.01 23.82
N LEU A 556 -4.85 6.67 24.56
CA LEU A 556 -4.56 5.30 24.99
C LEU A 556 -5.70 4.73 25.86
N ALA A 557 -6.24 5.53 26.76
CA ALA A 557 -7.35 5.12 27.60
C ALA A 557 -8.59 4.61 26.82
N GLN A 558 -8.77 5.08 25.58
CA GLN A 558 -9.87 4.58 24.73
C GLN A 558 -9.64 3.13 24.27
N PHE A 559 -8.39 2.71 24.10
CA PHE A 559 -8.01 1.33 23.77
C PHE A 559 -8.01 0.46 25.04
N GLU A 560 -7.51 0.98 26.16
CA GLU A 560 -7.53 0.28 27.44
C GLU A 560 -8.96 -0.04 27.91
N ALA A 561 -9.89 0.89 27.69
CA ALA A 561 -11.31 0.69 27.97
C ALA A 561 -11.94 -0.42 27.10
N ARG A 562 -11.29 -0.81 26.01
CA ARG A 562 -11.68 -1.92 25.13
C ARG A 562 -10.87 -3.19 25.39
N ASN A 563 -10.11 -3.20 26.45
CA ASN A 563 -9.24 -4.32 26.85
C ASN A 563 -8.14 -4.62 25.81
N LEU A 564 -7.39 -3.58 25.41
CA LEU A 564 -6.25 -3.67 24.51
C LEU A 564 -5.27 -4.76 24.92
N ALA A 565 -5.01 -4.94 26.22
CA ALA A 565 -4.05 -5.89 26.73
C ALA A 565 -4.38 -7.32 26.30
N ASP A 566 -5.62 -7.77 26.47
CA ASP A 566 -6.06 -9.11 26.06
C ASP A 566 -6.04 -9.26 24.53
N TYR A 567 -6.36 -8.17 23.80
CA TYR A 567 -6.28 -8.14 22.35
C TYR A 567 -4.85 -8.41 21.84
N VAL A 568 -3.86 -7.69 22.39
CA VAL A 568 -2.45 -7.89 22.06
C VAL A 568 -1.95 -9.27 22.49
N VAL A 569 -2.35 -9.75 23.68
CA VAL A 569 -1.97 -11.09 24.17
C VAL A 569 -2.47 -12.20 23.25
N ALA A 570 -3.68 -12.10 22.73
CA ALA A 570 -4.21 -13.10 21.78
C ALA A 570 -3.38 -13.18 20.50
N TYR A 571 -3.00 -12.03 19.93
CA TYR A 571 -2.12 -11.97 18.75
C TYR A 571 -0.71 -12.46 19.06
N GLN A 572 -0.16 -12.13 20.23
CA GLN A 572 1.17 -12.61 20.66
C GLN A 572 1.19 -14.14 20.79
N GLN A 573 0.15 -14.74 21.37
CA GLN A 573 0.04 -16.20 21.53
C GLN A 573 -0.07 -16.91 20.18
N ALA A 574 -0.86 -16.36 19.25
CA ALA A 574 -0.99 -16.92 17.91
C ALA A 574 0.31 -16.80 17.12
N TYR A 575 1.02 -15.68 17.24
CA TYR A 575 2.33 -15.49 16.62
C TYR A 575 3.37 -16.47 17.17
N ALA A 576 3.42 -16.67 18.50
CA ALA A 576 4.30 -17.64 19.12
C ALA A 576 4.01 -19.07 18.69
N ALA A 577 2.73 -19.43 18.56
CA ALA A 577 2.32 -20.76 18.07
C ALA A 577 2.74 -20.98 16.61
N MET A 578 2.57 -19.98 15.76
CA MET A 578 3.02 -20.03 14.36
C MET A 578 4.56 -20.18 14.26
N GLN A 579 5.32 -19.46 15.09
CA GLN A 579 6.78 -19.61 15.12
C GLN A 579 7.25 -20.98 15.62
N ALA A 580 6.53 -21.59 16.55
CA ALA A 580 6.85 -22.91 17.05
C ALA A 580 6.54 -24.04 16.05
N ALA A 581 5.65 -23.79 15.10
CA ALA A 581 5.27 -24.71 14.03
C ALA A 581 6.21 -24.67 12.81
N ASN A 582 6.98 -23.59 12.68
CA ASN A 582 8.01 -23.35 11.64
C ASN A 582 9.42 -23.65 12.19
#